data_8994fa65ecff75ee03c5e873e05123b6
#
_entry.id   8994fa65ecff75ee03c5e873e05123b6
#
_cell.length_a   1.000
_cell.length_b   1.000
_cell.length_c   1.000
_cell.angle_alpha   90.00
_cell.angle_beta   90.00
_cell.angle_gamma   90.00
#
_symmetry.space_group_name_H-M   'P 1'
#
loop_
_entity.id
_entity.type
_entity.pdbx_description
1 polymer ?
#
loop_
_entity_poly.entity_id
_entity_poly.type
_entity_poly.pdbx_seq_one_letter_code
_entity_poly.pdbx_strand_id
1 'polypeptide(L)'
;MSITRTGISRSPGSASEGYTRHPIHPGNPGYLTRCPGRHLISALLAVWALVATAAENHPAPPLDLVEVGKRIYLQGVLSDGTPLSQAVSRSQPDGDVTCVRCHRRSGLGGMEGGELVPAITGDYLFRNHLKVVTEPVPRRIKRWAYTENAFTRALQSGIDVMGDPISTAMPRYVLSQPDTQALMAYLRTLSHEKSPGIDAHTVHIATVVDRRLPRAERDALIEVATHYVENENLVIQAKEKRARFSNRQNNWNVKSFRRWKWHLWELDGDPDSWPAQLQSHYEKQPVFLLVGGAVSGPWRPIDRFCEARALPCLFPHTDMPAQGDRSHFTFYYSRGLELEADVLATHLKRMTARPGRIVQIAPDSQTGRYASGSLDQALARRAITSDTRFFDSMETLKRMAEEAINSHLTLMLWLDDDELRVFAQTLNGKHYDASIFQSSSLLSESLDHIADQTPSQISLIHPFTLPRSGGDGQSEGFLRKEQILDQRYFRLQSETFTAFAALTQVLNRIKHNLVREYFMEQLESLSENLRVTSVYPRFSLGPYQRTVSKGAYILPLSGATDPSRDLKQTWVIPSL
;
A
#
# COMPACT_ATOMS: atom_id res chain seq x y z
N MET A 1 6.44 59.27 -3.84
CA MET A 1 5.46 60.11 -3.15
C MET A 1 5.42 59.66 -1.71
N SER A 2 6.01 60.47 -0.83
CA SER A 2 6.06 60.33 0.61
C SER A 2 4.77 60.84 1.24
N ILE A 3 4.36 60.30 2.39
CA ILE A 3 3.73 60.98 3.53
C ILE A 3 3.69 59.94 4.67
N THR A 4 4.55 60.01 5.59
CA THR A 4 4.68 60.57 6.97
C THR A 4 3.74 59.98 8.06
N ARG A 5 4.42 59.49 9.08
CA ARG A 5 4.17 59.16 10.47
C ARG A 5 3.17 60.06 11.20
N THR A 6 2.43 59.49 12.18
CA THR A 6 2.33 60.06 13.54
C THR A 6 2.16 58.92 14.55
N GLY A 7 3.01 58.93 15.57
CA GLY A 7 2.92 58.11 16.76
C GLY A 7 2.30 58.90 17.91
N ILE A 8 1.73 58.17 18.89
CA ILE A 8 1.48 58.72 20.26
C ILE A 8 1.87 57.64 21.26
N SER A 9 2.84 57.98 22.08
CA SER A 9 3.25 57.32 23.31
C SER A 9 2.37 57.74 24.49
N ARG A 10 2.16 56.85 25.45
CA ARG A 10 2.16 57.14 26.91
C ARG A 10 2.02 55.86 27.73
N SER A 11 2.98 55.63 28.58
CA SER A 11 2.91 54.95 29.87
C SER A 11 3.13 56.02 30.96
N PRO A 12 3.16 55.74 32.26
CA PRO A 12 2.78 54.59 33.10
C PRO A 12 1.93 55.00 34.33
N GLY A 13 1.49 54.03 35.10
CA GLY A 13 0.90 54.30 36.41
C GLY A 13 0.85 53.06 37.30
N SER A 14 1.69 53.10 38.30
CA SER A 14 1.85 52.18 39.42
C SER A 14 0.75 52.31 40.47
N ALA A 15 0.37 51.22 41.14
CA ALA A 15 0.11 51.21 42.57
C ALA A 15 0.04 49.77 43.12
N SER A 16 0.88 49.55 44.06
CA SER A 16 1.02 48.43 44.99
C SER A 16 -0.03 48.49 46.11
N GLU A 17 -0.45 47.35 46.60
CA GLU A 17 -0.81 47.08 48.01
C GLU A 17 -0.90 45.56 48.15
N GLY A 18 -0.23 45.06 48.90
CA GLY A 18 0.42 44.49 50.01
C GLY A 18 -0.56 44.07 51.12
N TYR A 19 -0.72 42.76 51.38
CA TYR A 19 -1.12 42.29 52.69
C TYR A 19 -0.38 41.05 53.11
N THR A 20 0.09 41.14 54.34
CA THR A 20 1.05 40.44 55.15
C THR A 20 0.62 39.05 55.58
N ARG A 21 1.65 38.21 55.74
CA ARG A 21 1.67 36.93 56.47
C ARG A 21 1.57 37.19 57.99
N HIS A 22 0.87 36.30 58.70
CA HIS A 22 1.25 35.95 60.08
C HIS A 22 1.07 34.45 60.33
N PRO A 23 2.01 33.83 61.06
CA PRO A 23 1.98 32.43 61.42
C PRO A 23 1.50 32.22 62.85
N ILE A 24 0.88 31.10 63.17
CA ILE A 24 0.69 30.67 64.58
C ILE A 24 1.01 29.16 64.69
N HIS A 25 1.84 28.89 65.66
CA HIS A 25 2.31 27.59 66.16
C HIS A 25 1.37 27.06 67.29
N PRO A 26 1.70 25.96 67.95
CA PRO A 26 0.87 24.73 68.04
C PRO A 26 0.31 24.48 69.45
N GLY A 27 -0.64 23.59 69.52
CA GLY A 27 -1.11 23.09 70.83
C GLY A 27 -1.85 21.74 70.70
N ASN A 28 -1.30 20.77 71.36
CA ASN A 28 -1.79 19.41 71.68
C ASN A 28 -2.49 19.47 73.06
N PRO A 29 -3.11 18.43 73.62
CA PRO A 29 -3.83 17.26 73.11
C PRO A 29 -5.20 16.97 73.80
N GLY A 30 -5.90 15.95 73.30
CA GLY A 30 -6.76 15.12 74.13
C GLY A 30 -8.28 15.26 73.88
N TYR A 31 -8.84 14.20 73.47
CA TYR A 31 -9.96 13.42 73.99
C TYR A 31 -10.60 12.57 72.88
N LEU A 32 -10.55 11.25 73.14
CA LEU A 32 -11.26 10.23 72.37
C LEU A 32 -12.79 10.37 72.56
N THR A 33 -13.53 10.50 71.46
CA THR A 33 -14.92 10.09 71.45
C THR A 33 -15.18 9.25 70.21
N ARG A 34 -15.53 8.01 70.43
CA ARG A 34 -16.02 7.07 69.43
C ARG A 34 -17.32 7.61 68.84
N CYS A 35 -17.41 7.72 67.49
CA CYS A 35 -18.68 7.77 66.77
C CYS A 35 -18.81 6.55 65.85
N PRO A 36 -19.95 5.84 65.88
CA PRO A 36 -20.20 4.68 65.04
C PRO A 36 -20.81 5.12 63.71
N GLY A 37 -19.97 5.27 62.68
CA GLY A 37 -20.40 5.68 61.35
C GLY A 37 -19.73 4.96 60.19
N ARG A 38 -19.07 3.81 60.45
CA ARG A 38 -18.19 3.16 59.46
C ARG A 38 -18.85 2.10 58.60
N HIS A 39 -20.13 1.82 58.78
CA HIS A 39 -20.81 0.73 58.02
C HIS A 39 -21.76 1.19 56.90
N LEU A 40 -22.06 2.49 56.78
CA LEU A 40 -22.93 3.00 55.70
C LEU A 40 -22.19 3.39 54.42
N ILE A 41 -20.90 3.68 54.49
CA ILE A 41 -20.10 4.05 53.30
C ILE A 41 -19.66 2.83 52.47
N SER A 42 -19.46 1.68 53.16
CA SER A 42 -19.12 0.43 52.47
C SER A 42 -20.29 -0.16 51.66
N ALA A 43 -21.53 0.09 52.09
CA ALA A 43 -22.70 -0.42 51.36
C ALA A 43 -23.00 0.40 50.07
N LEU A 44 -22.72 1.71 50.07
CA LEU A 44 -22.87 2.55 48.89
C LEU A 44 -21.80 2.32 47.82
N LEU A 45 -20.58 1.97 48.19
CA LEU A 45 -19.52 1.58 47.25
C LEU A 45 -19.77 0.20 46.63
N ALA A 46 -20.38 -0.72 47.33
CA ALA A 46 -20.75 -2.02 46.80
C ALA A 46 -21.92 -1.95 45.80
N VAL A 47 -22.87 -1.02 45.96
CA VAL A 47 -23.96 -0.78 44.99
C VAL A 47 -23.42 -0.08 43.73
N TRP A 48 -22.43 0.81 43.83
CA TRP A 48 -21.80 1.42 42.66
C TRP A 48 -20.91 0.44 41.88
N ALA A 49 -20.28 -0.52 42.55
CA ALA A 49 -19.52 -1.58 41.89
C ALA A 49 -20.42 -2.58 41.15
N LEU A 50 -21.64 -2.80 41.62
CA LEU A 50 -22.63 -3.69 40.98
C LEU A 50 -23.34 -3.04 39.77
N VAL A 51 -23.40 -1.71 39.68
CA VAL A 51 -23.96 -1.00 38.52
C VAL A 51 -22.93 -0.77 37.43
N ALA A 52 -21.63 -0.77 37.76
CA ALA A 52 -20.56 -0.63 36.78
C ALA A 52 -20.22 -1.92 35.98
N THR A 53 -20.76 -3.09 36.40
CA THR A 53 -20.53 -4.37 35.74
C THR A 53 -21.66 -4.82 34.81
N ALA A 54 -22.68 -4.00 34.64
CA ALA A 54 -23.71 -4.21 33.61
C ALA A 54 -23.33 -3.53 32.25
N ALA A 55 -22.04 -3.43 31.92
CA ALA A 55 -21.63 -3.41 30.54
C ALA A 55 -21.92 -4.83 30.01
N GLU A 56 -22.92 -4.95 29.17
CA GLU A 56 -23.32 -6.20 28.53
C GLU A 56 -22.08 -6.84 27.89
N ASN A 57 -21.42 -7.74 28.62
CA ASN A 57 -20.53 -8.73 28.05
C ASN A 57 -21.42 -9.67 27.21
N HIS A 58 -21.71 -9.24 25.97
CA HIS A 58 -22.11 -10.23 24.99
C HIS A 58 -20.92 -11.19 24.83
N PRO A 59 -21.06 -12.46 25.17
CA PRO A 59 -19.99 -13.43 24.96
C PRO A 59 -19.59 -13.36 23.49
N ALA A 60 -18.28 -13.34 23.22
CA ALA A 60 -17.78 -13.42 21.86
C ALA A 60 -18.43 -14.63 21.17
N PRO A 61 -18.99 -14.46 19.96
CA PRO A 61 -19.64 -15.57 19.27
C PRO A 61 -18.67 -16.74 19.11
N PRO A 62 -19.12 -17.99 19.15
CA PRO A 62 -18.28 -19.15 18.93
C PRO A 62 -17.47 -18.95 17.64
N LEU A 63 -16.18 -19.26 17.64
CA LEU A 63 -15.27 -19.14 16.49
C LEU A 63 -15.83 -19.80 15.22
N ASP A 64 -16.61 -20.86 15.40
CA ASP A 64 -17.25 -21.61 14.32
C ASP A 64 -18.28 -20.75 13.55
N LEU A 65 -19.16 -20.03 14.24
CA LEU A 65 -20.14 -19.15 13.60
C LEU A 65 -19.50 -17.98 12.86
N VAL A 66 -18.41 -17.42 13.40
CA VAL A 66 -17.68 -16.33 12.74
C VAL A 66 -17.04 -16.83 11.46
N GLU A 67 -16.42 -18.01 11.47
CA GLU A 67 -15.77 -18.55 10.28
C GLU A 67 -16.77 -18.96 9.19
N VAL A 68 -17.93 -19.51 9.58
CA VAL A 68 -19.05 -19.76 8.64
C VAL A 68 -19.53 -18.44 8.03
N GLY A 69 -19.76 -17.41 8.84
CA GLY A 69 -20.18 -16.09 8.36
C GLY A 69 -19.16 -15.45 7.44
N LYS A 70 -17.87 -15.64 7.71
CA LYS A 70 -16.77 -15.19 6.87
C LYS A 70 -16.76 -15.87 5.50
N ARG A 71 -17.01 -17.18 5.43
CA ARG A 71 -17.16 -17.90 4.16
C ARG A 71 -18.36 -17.38 3.36
N ILE A 72 -19.50 -17.17 4.00
CA ILE A 72 -20.69 -16.59 3.35
C ILE A 72 -20.34 -15.23 2.75
N TYR A 73 -19.70 -14.37 3.53
CA TYR A 73 -19.38 -12.99 3.13
C TYR A 73 -18.35 -12.90 2.00
N LEU A 74 -17.20 -13.63 2.15
CA LEU A 74 -16.05 -13.52 1.25
C LEU A 74 -16.12 -14.46 0.06
N GLN A 75 -16.69 -15.66 0.23
CA GLN A 75 -16.64 -16.72 -0.77
C GLN A 75 -18.01 -17.06 -1.34
N GLY A 76 -19.09 -16.56 -0.72
CA GLY A 76 -20.44 -16.88 -1.13
C GLY A 76 -20.81 -18.35 -0.94
N VAL A 77 -20.34 -18.98 0.14
CA VAL A 77 -20.60 -20.40 0.46
C VAL A 77 -21.36 -20.46 1.78
N LEU A 78 -22.58 -21.03 1.74
CA LEU A 78 -23.46 -21.20 2.90
C LEU A 78 -22.94 -22.29 3.86
N SER A 79 -23.58 -22.41 5.04
CA SER A 79 -23.17 -23.37 6.07
C SER A 79 -23.25 -24.83 5.61
N ASP A 80 -24.16 -25.15 4.73
CA ASP A 80 -24.35 -26.48 4.12
C ASP A 80 -23.44 -26.74 2.90
N GLY A 81 -22.59 -25.77 2.52
CA GLY A 81 -21.70 -25.86 1.36
C GLY A 81 -22.32 -25.39 0.04
N THR A 82 -23.60 -25.02 0.02
CA THR A 82 -24.24 -24.55 -1.20
C THR A 82 -23.80 -23.10 -1.54
N PRO A 83 -23.78 -22.73 -2.84
CA PRO A 83 -23.46 -21.36 -3.26
C PRO A 83 -24.53 -20.35 -2.81
N LEU A 84 -24.10 -19.17 -2.36
CA LEU A 84 -24.97 -18.05 -1.99
C LEU A 84 -25.89 -17.60 -3.14
N SER A 85 -25.49 -17.81 -4.39
CA SER A 85 -26.31 -17.53 -5.58
C SER A 85 -27.64 -18.30 -5.59
N GLN A 86 -27.70 -19.48 -4.97
CA GLN A 86 -28.94 -20.27 -4.83
C GLN A 86 -29.93 -19.65 -3.82
N ALA A 87 -29.43 -18.80 -2.92
CA ALA A 87 -30.27 -18.09 -1.94
C ALA A 87 -30.78 -16.74 -2.45
N VAL A 88 -30.51 -16.36 -3.72
CA VAL A 88 -30.95 -15.08 -4.29
C VAL A 88 -32.41 -15.20 -4.77
N SER A 89 -33.29 -14.36 -4.23
CA SER A 89 -34.74 -14.43 -4.49
C SER A 89 -35.18 -13.78 -5.82
N ARG A 90 -34.34 -12.99 -6.47
CA ARG A 90 -34.55 -12.42 -7.80
C ARG A 90 -33.32 -12.67 -8.64
N SER A 91 -33.53 -13.25 -9.82
CA SER A 91 -32.46 -13.45 -10.80
C SER A 91 -31.86 -12.11 -11.19
N GLN A 92 -30.62 -11.88 -10.76
CA GLN A 92 -29.75 -10.93 -11.42
C GLN A 92 -29.03 -11.67 -12.56
N PRO A 93 -28.79 -11.00 -13.68
CA PRO A 93 -27.98 -11.60 -14.75
C PRO A 93 -26.60 -12.00 -14.18
N ASP A 94 -26.08 -13.08 -14.70
CA ASP A 94 -24.81 -13.75 -14.36
C ASP A 94 -23.77 -12.83 -13.70
N GLY A 95 -23.60 -12.90 -12.39
CA GLY A 95 -22.68 -12.07 -11.64
C GLY A 95 -22.35 -12.63 -10.26
N ASP A 96 -21.18 -12.25 -9.76
CA ASP A 96 -20.78 -12.52 -8.39
C ASP A 96 -21.72 -11.79 -7.42
N VAL A 97 -22.48 -12.56 -6.62
CA VAL A 97 -23.44 -12.07 -5.63
C VAL A 97 -22.88 -12.06 -4.22
N THR A 98 -21.56 -12.20 -4.05
CA THR A 98 -20.92 -12.16 -2.73
C THR A 98 -21.02 -10.76 -2.10
N CYS A 99 -21.15 -10.73 -0.79
CA CYS A 99 -21.28 -9.46 -0.05
C CYS A 99 -20.03 -8.59 -0.21
N VAL A 100 -18.85 -9.22 -0.25
CA VAL A 100 -17.56 -8.55 -0.35
C VAL A 100 -17.39 -7.74 -1.63
N ARG A 101 -18.08 -8.11 -2.70
CA ARG A 101 -17.99 -7.43 -3.99
C ARG A 101 -18.33 -5.93 -3.88
N CYS A 102 -19.43 -5.63 -3.20
CA CYS A 102 -19.90 -4.25 -3.04
C CYS A 102 -19.47 -3.65 -1.69
N HIS A 103 -19.61 -4.42 -0.60
CA HIS A 103 -19.32 -3.94 0.75
C HIS A 103 -17.83 -4.01 1.12
N ARG A 104 -16.99 -4.58 0.26
CA ARG A 104 -15.54 -4.71 0.40
C ARG A 104 -15.14 -5.59 1.60
N ARG A 105 -13.86 -5.90 1.74
CA ARG A 105 -13.37 -6.74 2.85
C ARG A 105 -13.49 -6.06 4.21
N SER A 106 -13.34 -4.73 4.25
CA SER A 106 -13.50 -3.95 5.47
C SER A 106 -14.93 -3.87 5.98
N GLY A 107 -15.91 -4.11 5.12
CA GLY A 107 -17.33 -3.87 5.43
C GLY A 107 -17.69 -2.38 5.52
N LEU A 108 -16.77 -1.47 5.17
CA LEU A 108 -16.99 -0.02 5.22
C LEU A 108 -17.66 0.53 3.95
N GLY A 109 -17.81 -0.31 2.92
CA GLY A 109 -18.46 0.06 1.67
C GLY A 109 -17.67 1.08 0.84
N GLY A 110 -18.36 1.84 0.02
CA GLY A 110 -17.74 2.82 -0.87
C GLY A 110 -18.66 3.29 -1.98
N MET A 111 -18.09 3.71 -3.10
CA MET A 111 -18.85 4.02 -4.32
C MET A 111 -18.70 2.87 -5.30
N GLU A 112 -19.80 2.40 -5.87
CA GLU A 112 -19.83 1.33 -6.86
C GLU A 112 -20.81 1.72 -7.98
N GLY A 113 -20.33 1.83 -9.22
CA GLY A 113 -21.19 2.21 -10.34
C GLY A 113 -21.93 3.55 -10.17
N GLY A 114 -21.39 4.47 -9.38
CA GLY A 114 -22.04 5.74 -9.05
C GLY A 114 -22.99 5.69 -7.84
N GLU A 115 -23.26 4.51 -7.28
CA GLU A 115 -24.08 4.34 -6.07
C GLU A 115 -23.24 4.25 -4.80
N LEU A 116 -23.75 4.80 -3.71
CA LEU A 116 -23.16 4.70 -2.40
C LEU A 116 -23.50 3.35 -1.76
N VAL A 117 -22.51 2.49 -1.60
CA VAL A 117 -22.62 1.26 -0.82
C VAL A 117 -22.36 1.58 0.65
N PRO A 118 -23.36 1.40 1.57
CA PRO A 118 -23.19 1.77 2.97
C PRO A 118 -22.26 0.82 3.70
N ALA A 119 -21.71 1.29 4.83
CA ALA A 119 -21.01 0.43 5.77
C ALA A 119 -21.97 -0.60 6.38
N ILE A 120 -21.46 -1.84 6.57
CA ILE A 120 -22.18 -2.94 7.21
C ILE A 120 -21.37 -3.58 8.35
N THR A 121 -20.43 -2.83 8.93
CA THR A 121 -19.65 -3.26 10.09
C THR A 121 -20.53 -3.41 11.35
N GLY A 122 -20.05 -4.15 12.32
CA GLY A 122 -20.77 -4.36 13.59
C GLY A 122 -21.15 -3.08 14.28
N ASP A 123 -20.24 -2.13 14.35
CA ASP A 123 -20.49 -0.81 14.95
C ASP A 123 -21.54 -0.01 14.18
N TYR A 124 -21.62 -0.18 12.87
CA TYR A 124 -22.63 0.50 12.06
C TYR A 124 -24.00 -0.18 12.14
N LEU A 125 -24.06 -1.49 12.05
CA LEU A 125 -25.34 -2.21 12.00
C LEU A 125 -25.97 -2.42 13.38
N PHE A 126 -25.17 -2.81 14.39
CA PHE A 126 -25.70 -3.34 15.66
C PHE A 126 -25.58 -2.36 16.83
N ARG A 127 -25.33 -1.07 16.55
CA ARG A 127 -25.41 0.01 17.53
C ARG A 127 -26.38 1.11 17.08
N ASN A 128 -27.02 1.75 18.06
CA ASN A 128 -27.79 2.96 17.77
C ASN A 128 -26.87 4.11 17.47
N HIS A 129 -27.15 4.87 16.43
CA HIS A 129 -26.38 6.07 16.10
C HIS A 129 -27.22 7.17 15.48
N LEU A 130 -26.67 8.38 15.39
CA LEU A 130 -27.32 9.50 14.76
C LEU A 130 -27.00 9.51 13.25
N LYS A 131 -28.04 9.40 12.41
CA LYS A 131 -27.95 9.60 10.96
C LYS A 131 -28.29 11.07 10.65
N VAL A 132 -27.46 11.70 9.84
CA VAL A 132 -27.76 13.05 9.33
C VAL A 132 -28.54 12.86 8.03
N VAL A 133 -29.75 13.39 7.99
CA VAL A 133 -30.58 13.50 6.77
C VAL A 133 -30.47 14.93 6.30
N THR A 134 -30.11 15.13 5.03
CA THR A 134 -29.79 16.44 4.46
C THR A 134 -30.98 17.14 3.79
N GLU A 135 -32.02 16.38 3.42
CA GLU A 135 -33.19 16.90 2.72
C GLU A 135 -34.50 16.62 3.47
N PRO A 136 -35.48 17.51 3.39
CA PRO A 136 -35.45 18.88 2.85
C PRO A 136 -34.69 19.86 3.74
N VAL A 137 -34.45 19.54 5.01
CA VAL A 137 -33.70 20.34 5.97
C VAL A 137 -32.74 19.40 6.73
N PRO A 138 -31.47 19.78 6.92
CA PRO A 138 -30.52 18.98 7.67
C PRO A 138 -31.03 18.69 9.09
N ARG A 139 -31.23 17.43 9.40
CA ARG A 139 -31.66 16.96 10.73
C ARG A 139 -30.94 15.70 11.13
N ARG A 140 -30.75 15.52 12.42
CA ARG A 140 -30.21 14.29 12.99
C ARG A 140 -31.38 13.41 13.43
N ILE A 141 -31.45 12.21 12.89
CA ILE A 141 -32.41 11.21 13.29
C ILE A 141 -31.69 10.03 13.97
N LYS A 142 -32.31 9.44 14.98
CA LYS A 142 -31.77 8.25 15.62
C LYS A 142 -32.02 7.07 14.71
N ARG A 143 -30.95 6.40 14.29
CA ARG A 143 -31.03 5.11 13.59
C ARG A 143 -30.90 3.98 14.62
N TRP A 144 -31.83 3.07 14.58
CA TRP A 144 -31.86 1.93 15.50
C TRP A 144 -30.84 0.87 15.07
N ALA A 145 -30.39 0.06 16.05
CA ALA A 145 -29.61 -1.13 15.80
C ALA A 145 -30.48 -2.20 15.10
N TYR A 146 -29.87 -2.95 14.20
CA TYR A 146 -30.53 -4.11 13.61
C TYR A 146 -30.69 -5.23 14.65
N THR A 147 -31.91 -5.70 14.80
CA THR A 147 -32.21 -7.01 15.38
C THR A 147 -32.09 -8.07 14.30
N GLU A 148 -32.07 -9.36 14.66
CA GLU A 148 -32.05 -10.47 13.71
C GLU A 148 -33.23 -10.38 12.72
N ASN A 149 -34.46 -10.13 13.20
CA ASN A 149 -35.64 -9.97 12.35
C ASN A 149 -35.53 -8.78 11.38
N ALA A 150 -34.99 -7.63 11.85
CA ALA A 150 -34.78 -6.46 10.99
C ALA A 150 -33.69 -6.72 9.95
N PHE A 151 -32.63 -7.45 10.30
CA PHE A 151 -31.56 -7.83 9.41
C PHE A 151 -32.06 -8.82 8.33
N THR A 152 -32.81 -9.85 8.74
CA THR A 152 -33.46 -10.78 7.80
C THR A 152 -34.40 -10.06 6.84
N ARG A 153 -35.23 -9.13 7.33
CA ARG A 153 -36.12 -8.32 6.50
C ARG A 153 -35.32 -7.48 5.50
N ALA A 154 -34.20 -6.89 5.92
CA ALA A 154 -33.34 -6.11 5.04
C ALA A 154 -32.78 -6.96 3.90
N LEU A 155 -32.32 -8.17 4.19
CA LEU A 155 -31.80 -9.10 3.18
C LEU A 155 -32.90 -9.63 2.24
N GLN A 156 -34.04 -10.02 2.76
CA GLN A 156 -35.11 -10.66 1.98
C GLN A 156 -35.96 -9.66 1.22
N SER A 157 -36.41 -8.59 1.91
CA SER A 157 -37.38 -7.65 1.39
C SER A 157 -36.76 -6.32 0.93
N GLY A 158 -35.49 -6.06 1.27
CA GLY A 158 -34.84 -4.81 0.94
C GLY A 158 -35.40 -3.61 1.68
N ILE A 159 -35.82 -3.81 2.95
CA ILE A 159 -36.33 -2.75 3.80
C ILE A 159 -35.40 -2.61 5.01
N ASP A 160 -34.84 -1.45 5.20
CA ASP A 160 -33.87 -1.19 6.27
C ASP A 160 -34.53 -1.16 7.67
N VAL A 161 -33.72 -0.94 8.70
CA VAL A 161 -34.20 -0.88 10.09
C VAL A 161 -35.18 0.28 10.36
N MET A 162 -35.13 1.33 9.54
CA MET A 162 -36.00 2.51 9.65
C MET A 162 -37.30 2.38 8.85
N GLY A 163 -37.42 1.32 8.02
CA GLY A 163 -38.52 1.11 7.10
C GLY A 163 -38.29 1.69 5.70
N ASP A 164 -37.10 2.24 5.46
CA ASP A 164 -36.74 2.81 4.15
C ASP A 164 -36.33 1.68 3.17
N PRO A 165 -36.62 1.84 1.85
CA PRO A 165 -36.19 0.87 0.84
C PRO A 165 -34.68 0.91 0.64
N ILE A 166 -34.07 -0.26 0.55
CA ILE A 166 -32.66 -0.45 0.17
C ILE A 166 -32.58 -0.52 -1.36
N SER A 167 -31.52 0.08 -1.94
CA SER A 167 -31.26 0.08 -3.40
C SER A 167 -31.50 -1.31 -4.02
N THR A 168 -32.08 -1.31 -5.20
CA THR A 168 -32.33 -2.54 -5.97
C THR A 168 -31.05 -3.16 -6.53
N ALA A 169 -29.93 -2.42 -6.54
CA ALA A 169 -28.62 -2.94 -6.88
C ALA A 169 -28.12 -3.98 -5.87
N MET A 170 -28.58 -3.92 -4.61
CA MET A 170 -28.30 -4.96 -3.61
C MET A 170 -29.17 -6.20 -3.88
N PRO A 171 -28.61 -7.39 -4.11
CA PRO A 171 -29.39 -8.63 -4.25
C PRO A 171 -30.26 -8.90 -3.02
N ARG A 172 -31.32 -9.68 -3.21
CA ARG A 172 -32.21 -10.11 -2.13
C ARG A 172 -31.92 -11.58 -1.81
N TYR A 173 -31.58 -11.85 -0.55
CA TYR A 173 -31.14 -13.16 -0.09
C TYR A 173 -32.17 -13.80 0.85
N VAL A 174 -32.48 -15.06 0.63
CA VAL A 174 -33.28 -15.89 1.55
C VAL A 174 -32.31 -16.84 2.25
N LEU A 175 -31.77 -16.39 3.37
CA LEU A 175 -30.84 -17.17 4.18
C LEU A 175 -31.61 -18.00 5.24
N SER A 176 -31.07 -19.16 5.58
CA SER A 176 -31.50 -19.91 6.75
C SER A 176 -31.22 -19.13 8.04
N GLN A 177 -31.87 -19.50 9.15
CA GLN A 177 -31.58 -18.86 10.43
C GLN A 177 -30.11 -19.05 10.86
N PRO A 178 -29.52 -20.28 10.78
CA PRO A 178 -28.10 -20.46 11.08
C PRO A 178 -27.17 -19.59 10.22
N ASP A 179 -27.42 -19.49 8.90
CA ASP A 179 -26.61 -18.66 8.01
C ASP A 179 -26.74 -17.16 8.34
N THR A 180 -27.96 -16.71 8.66
CA THR A 180 -28.21 -15.34 9.11
C THR A 180 -27.43 -15.00 10.37
N GLN A 181 -27.47 -15.90 11.36
CA GLN A 181 -26.74 -15.72 12.63
C GLN A 181 -25.22 -15.76 12.42
N ALA A 182 -24.74 -16.67 11.59
CA ALA A 182 -23.32 -16.75 11.24
C ALA A 182 -22.84 -15.46 10.53
N LEU A 183 -23.61 -14.97 9.55
CA LEU A 183 -23.29 -13.73 8.86
C LEU A 183 -23.27 -12.54 9.82
N MET A 184 -24.28 -12.42 10.71
CA MET A 184 -24.32 -11.38 11.74
C MET A 184 -23.13 -11.48 12.70
N ALA A 185 -22.72 -12.69 13.09
CA ALA A 185 -21.56 -12.91 13.95
C ALA A 185 -20.28 -12.38 13.30
N TYR A 186 -20.06 -12.71 12.02
CA TYR A 186 -18.91 -12.19 11.27
C TYR A 186 -18.97 -10.67 11.10
N LEU A 187 -20.11 -10.10 10.72
CA LEU A 187 -20.26 -8.65 10.55
C LEU A 187 -19.96 -7.87 11.83
N ARG A 188 -20.20 -8.46 13.02
CA ARG A 188 -19.83 -7.85 14.30
C ARG A 188 -18.32 -7.73 14.50
N THR A 189 -17.52 -8.57 13.85
CA THR A 189 -16.06 -8.53 13.93
C THR A 189 -15.45 -7.57 12.91
N LEU A 190 -16.17 -7.23 11.84
CA LEU A 190 -15.64 -6.39 10.77
C LEU A 190 -15.29 -4.97 11.26
N SER A 191 -14.05 -4.62 11.10
CA SER A 191 -13.53 -3.27 11.40
C SER A 191 -13.86 -2.77 12.82
N HIS A 192 -14.10 -3.69 13.74
CA HIS A 192 -14.47 -3.39 15.12
C HIS A 192 -13.28 -2.82 15.89
N GLU A 193 -12.10 -3.35 15.66
CA GLU A 193 -10.86 -2.92 16.30
C GLU A 193 -9.93 -2.23 15.32
N LYS A 194 -9.09 -1.35 15.86
CA LYS A 194 -7.98 -0.79 15.09
C LYS A 194 -6.97 -1.89 14.80
N SER A 195 -6.40 -1.83 13.61
CA SER A 195 -5.34 -2.77 13.24
C SER A 195 -4.10 -2.63 14.13
N PRO A 196 -3.35 -3.72 14.33
CA PRO A 196 -2.07 -3.65 15.04
C PRO A 196 -1.15 -2.58 14.48
N GLY A 197 -0.35 -1.95 15.34
CA GLY A 197 0.53 -0.84 14.97
C GLY A 197 -0.13 0.54 15.05
N ILE A 198 -1.35 0.64 15.60
CA ILE A 198 -2.07 1.90 15.79
C ILE A 198 -2.26 2.18 17.28
N ASP A 199 -1.57 3.19 17.78
CA ASP A 199 -1.78 3.72 19.12
C ASP A 199 -2.75 4.91 19.13
N ALA A 200 -2.96 5.50 20.32
CA ALA A 200 -3.80 6.68 20.46
C ALA A 200 -3.30 7.88 19.64
N HIS A 201 -1.99 8.04 19.52
CA HIS A 201 -1.33 9.19 18.91
C HIS A 201 -0.29 8.82 17.84
N THR A 202 -0.10 7.54 17.57
CA THR A 202 0.97 7.06 16.69
C THR A 202 0.46 6.02 15.71
N VAL A 203 1.00 6.08 14.48
CA VAL A 203 0.98 4.99 13.50
C VAL A 203 2.39 4.46 13.38
N HIS A 204 2.58 3.18 13.69
CA HIS A 204 3.85 2.47 13.53
C HIS A 204 3.90 1.88 12.12
N ILE A 205 4.95 2.20 11.38
CA ILE A 205 5.23 1.71 10.03
C ILE A 205 6.65 1.18 9.98
N ALA A 206 6.93 0.23 9.11
CA ALA A 206 8.30 -0.27 8.97
C ALA A 206 8.73 -0.37 7.49
N THR A 207 10.04 -0.33 7.30
CA THR A 207 10.70 -0.60 6.02
C THR A 207 11.67 -1.75 6.19
N VAL A 208 11.64 -2.71 5.27
CA VAL A 208 12.50 -3.90 5.30
C VAL A 208 13.71 -3.68 4.40
N VAL A 209 14.91 -3.94 4.92
CA VAL A 209 16.17 -3.79 4.18
C VAL A 209 17.08 -5.01 4.43
N ASP A 210 17.63 -5.57 3.35
CA ASP A 210 18.63 -6.64 3.41
C ASP A 210 20.02 -6.05 3.66
N ARG A 211 20.72 -6.52 4.68
CA ARG A 211 22.09 -6.09 5.00
C ARG A 211 23.12 -6.44 3.93
N ARG A 212 22.82 -7.39 3.06
CA ARG A 212 23.70 -7.78 1.94
C ARG A 212 23.73 -6.77 0.81
N LEU A 213 22.75 -5.87 0.72
CA LEU A 213 22.79 -4.77 -0.23
C LEU A 213 23.99 -3.86 0.02
N PRO A 214 24.58 -3.23 -0.99
CA PRO A 214 25.62 -2.22 -0.85
C PRO A 214 25.22 -1.15 0.18
N ARG A 215 26.18 -0.73 1.00
CA ARG A 215 25.89 0.26 2.05
C ARG A 215 25.30 1.55 1.48
N ALA A 216 25.87 2.06 0.38
CA ALA A 216 25.41 3.28 -0.25
C ALA A 216 23.95 3.17 -0.74
N GLU A 217 23.54 2.01 -1.26
CA GLU A 217 22.17 1.74 -1.67
C GLU A 217 21.20 1.73 -0.47
N ARG A 218 21.59 1.09 0.64
CA ARG A 218 20.80 1.10 1.88
C ARG A 218 20.68 2.51 2.45
N ASP A 219 21.81 3.24 2.51
CA ASP A 219 21.85 4.61 3.01
C ASP A 219 20.94 5.52 2.18
N ALA A 220 20.96 5.42 0.85
CA ALA A 220 20.09 6.17 -0.05
C ALA A 220 18.59 5.96 0.21
N LEU A 221 18.17 4.72 0.50
CA LEU A 221 16.79 4.41 0.88
C LEU A 221 16.45 4.99 2.26
N ILE A 222 17.33 4.78 3.25
CA ILE A 222 17.12 5.17 4.65
C ILE A 222 17.02 6.69 4.77
N GLU A 223 17.85 7.44 4.05
CA GLU A 223 17.81 8.90 4.03
C GLU A 223 16.45 9.41 3.53
N VAL A 224 15.95 8.89 2.40
CA VAL A 224 14.62 9.28 1.89
C VAL A 224 13.53 9.00 2.91
N ALA A 225 13.50 7.80 3.50
CA ALA A 225 12.50 7.42 4.48
C ALA A 225 12.55 8.32 5.73
N THR A 226 13.76 8.62 6.22
CA THR A 226 13.98 9.48 7.39
C THR A 226 13.47 10.88 7.14
N HIS A 227 13.97 11.54 6.10
CA HIS A 227 13.57 12.91 5.77
C HIS A 227 12.06 13.02 5.47
N TYR A 228 11.49 12.01 4.80
CA TYR A 228 10.06 12.00 4.51
C TYR A 228 9.21 11.95 5.80
N VAL A 229 9.54 11.03 6.70
CA VAL A 229 8.80 10.85 7.98
C VAL A 229 8.95 12.08 8.88
N GLU A 230 10.12 12.66 8.95
CA GLU A 230 10.36 13.89 9.70
C GLU A 230 9.50 15.05 9.17
N ASN A 231 9.52 15.28 7.84
CA ASN A 231 8.72 16.32 7.20
C ASN A 231 7.21 16.09 7.40
N GLU A 232 6.71 14.86 7.24
CA GLU A 232 5.28 14.56 7.45
C GLU A 232 4.88 14.78 8.91
N ASN A 233 5.73 14.42 9.87
CA ASN A 233 5.48 14.67 11.30
C ASN A 233 5.44 16.17 11.63
N LEU A 234 6.24 17.00 10.97
CA LEU A 234 6.15 18.46 11.10
C LEU A 234 4.82 19.00 10.53
N VAL A 235 4.38 18.48 9.38
CA VAL A 235 3.08 18.82 8.78
C VAL A 235 1.93 18.42 9.70
N ILE A 236 1.97 17.21 10.27
CA ILE A 236 0.97 16.72 11.23
C ILE A 236 0.92 17.63 12.47
N GLN A 237 2.08 17.99 13.02
CA GLN A 237 2.17 18.88 14.17
C GLN A 237 1.56 20.27 13.88
N ALA A 238 1.82 20.82 12.68
CA ALA A 238 1.24 22.08 12.25
C ALA A 238 -0.29 21.99 12.11
N LYS A 239 -0.80 20.89 11.52
CA LYS A 239 -2.25 20.61 11.42
C LYS A 239 -2.89 20.50 12.80
N GLU A 240 -2.27 19.78 13.74
CA GLU A 240 -2.75 19.67 15.14
C GLU A 240 -2.84 21.04 15.83
N LYS A 241 -1.78 21.85 15.73
CA LYS A 241 -1.77 23.20 16.29
C LYS A 241 -2.93 24.04 15.73
N ARG A 242 -3.09 24.08 14.40
CA ARG A 242 -4.19 24.81 13.75
C ARG A 242 -5.56 24.32 14.20
N ALA A 243 -5.77 23.01 14.28
CA ALA A 243 -7.02 22.41 14.72
C ALA A 243 -7.37 22.78 16.17
N ARG A 244 -6.39 22.87 17.07
CA ARG A 244 -6.59 23.31 18.46
C ARG A 244 -7.00 24.79 18.54
N PHE A 245 -6.44 25.64 17.67
CA PHE A 245 -6.78 27.08 17.66
C PHE A 245 -8.12 27.40 16.99
N SER A 246 -8.48 26.66 15.93
CA SER A 246 -9.71 26.91 15.16
C SER A 246 -10.97 26.31 15.78
N ASN A 247 -10.85 25.46 16.80
CA ASN A 247 -11.94 24.58 17.18
C ASN A 247 -12.31 24.61 18.66
N ARG A 248 -13.04 25.67 19.04
CA ARG A 248 -13.80 25.67 20.30
C ARG A 248 -15.00 24.69 20.29
N GLN A 249 -15.39 24.12 19.15
CA GLN A 249 -16.63 23.34 19.05
C GLN A 249 -16.52 21.91 18.46
N ASN A 250 -15.40 21.49 17.84
CA ASN A 250 -15.31 20.15 17.20
C ASN A 250 -14.01 19.41 17.53
N ASN A 251 -13.96 18.78 18.70
CA ASN A 251 -12.85 17.91 19.15
C ASN A 251 -12.58 16.67 18.25
N TRP A 252 -13.40 16.41 17.23
CA TRP A 252 -13.30 15.26 16.36
C TRP A 252 -12.05 15.29 15.46
N ASN A 253 -11.71 16.45 14.93
CA ASN A 253 -10.58 16.56 14.01
C ASN A 253 -9.21 16.40 14.70
N VAL A 254 -9.09 16.77 15.98
CA VAL A 254 -7.81 16.68 16.71
C VAL A 254 -7.45 15.23 17.02
N LYS A 255 -8.44 14.36 17.26
CA LYS A 255 -8.23 12.94 17.56
C LYS A 255 -7.81 12.10 16.34
N SER A 256 -7.89 12.65 15.12
CA SER A 256 -7.52 11.93 13.90
C SER A 256 -6.05 12.05 13.53
N PHE A 257 -5.34 13.03 14.07
CA PHE A 257 -3.93 13.22 13.78
C PHE A 257 -3.10 12.23 14.59
N ARG A 258 -2.27 11.45 13.90
CA ARG A 258 -1.30 10.52 14.51
C ARG A 258 0.06 10.76 13.89
N ARG A 259 1.08 10.85 14.72
CA ARG A 259 2.47 10.93 14.27
C ARG A 259 2.90 9.58 13.75
N TRP A 260 3.80 9.59 12.80
CA TRP A 260 4.40 8.39 12.29
C TRP A 260 5.62 8.02 13.12
N LYS A 261 5.71 6.76 13.49
CA LYS A 261 6.92 6.16 14.04
C LYS A 261 7.40 5.12 13.05
N TRP A 262 8.49 5.45 12.38
CA TRP A 262 9.12 4.59 11.41
C TRP A 262 10.12 3.66 12.08
N HIS A 263 10.17 2.40 11.64
CA HIS A 263 11.04 1.34 12.10
C HIS A 263 11.80 0.78 10.91
N LEU A 264 13.11 0.65 11.05
CA LEU A 264 13.94 -0.07 10.09
C LEU A 264 14.03 -1.53 10.53
N TRP A 265 13.60 -2.44 9.68
CA TRP A 265 13.70 -3.88 9.85
C TRP A 265 14.82 -4.40 8.97
N GLU A 266 16.00 -4.59 9.55
CA GLU A 266 17.14 -5.13 8.86
C GLU A 266 17.09 -6.66 8.88
N LEU A 267 17.21 -7.27 7.70
CA LEU A 267 17.32 -8.72 7.51
C LEU A 267 18.77 -9.08 7.24
N ASP A 268 19.21 -10.22 7.74
CA ASP A 268 20.56 -10.71 7.59
C ASP A 268 20.56 -12.17 7.13
N GLY A 269 21.65 -12.59 6.46
CA GLY A 269 21.83 -13.96 6.01
C GLY A 269 20.89 -14.42 4.90
N ASP A 270 20.67 -15.71 4.84
CA ASP A 270 19.89 -16.36 3.77
C ASP A 270 18.39 -16.01 3.85
N PRO A 271 17.70 -15.82 2.70
CA PRO A 271 16.26 -15.55 2.65
C PRO A 271 15.37 -16.56 3.40
N ASP A 272 15.83 -17.80 3.54
CA ASP A 272 15.10 -18.84 4.29
C ASP A 272 15.06 -18.53 5.81
N SER A 273 15.98 -17.73 6.33
CA SER A 273 16.01 -17.27 7.72
C SER A 273 15.11 -16.05 7.97
N TRP A 274 14.71 -15.31 6.94
CA TRP A 274 14.00 -14.05 7.06
C TRP A 274 12.61 -14.15 7.73
N PRO A 275 11.81 -15.21 7.52
CA PRO A 275 10.50 -15.31 8.19
C PRO A 275 10.59 -15.22 9.71
N ALA A 276 11.61 -15.84 10.31
CA ALA A 276 11.82 -15.78 11.77
C ALA A 276 12.26 -14.38 12.24
N GLN A 277 13.09 -13.69 11.45
CA GLN A 277 13.54 -12.33 11.75
C GLN A 277 12.38 -11.33 11.64
N LEU A 278 11.58 -11.40 10.58
CA LEU A 278 10.37 -10.60 10.38
C LEU A 278 9.37 -10.80 11.53
N GLN A 279 9.19 -12.06 11.94
CA GLN A 279 8.33 -12.40 13.08
C GLN A 279 8.85 -11.77 14.38
N SER A 280 10.15 -11.85 14.64
CA SER A 280 10.78 -11.25 15.82
C SER A 280 10.63 -9.72 15.84
N HIS A 281 10.80 -9.04 14.69
CA HIS A 281 10.57 -7.60 14.58
C HIS A 281 9.12 -7.24 14.87
N TYR A 282 8.18 -7.98 14.28
CA TYR A 282 6.75 -7.75 14.46
C TYR A 282 6.28 -8.00 15.90
N GLU A 283 6.78 -9.00 16.56
CA GLU A 283 6.46 -9.30 17.98
C GLU A 283 6.99 -8.24 18.93
N LYS A 284 8.19 -7.71 18.67
CA LYS A 284 8.74 -6.60 19.46
C LYS A 284 7.92 -5.32 19.31
N GLN A 285 7.49 -5.02 18.10
CA GLN A 285 6.68 -3.86 17.79
C GLN A 285 5.80 -4.15 16.58
N PRO A 286 4.51 -4.45 16.79
CA PRO A 286 3.57 -4.54 15.68
C PRO A 286 3.51 -3.23 14.89
N VAL A 287 3.44 -3.33 13.56
CA VAL A 287 3.32 -2.20 12.66
C VAL A 287 2.02 -2.26 11.88
N PHE A 288 1.50 -1.11 11.46
CA PHE A 288 0.27 -1.01 10.67
C PHE A 288 0.49 -1.57 9.26
N LEU A 289 1.65 -1.25 8.66
CA LEU A 289 2.05 -1.71 7.34
C LEU A 289 3.58 -1.67 7.17
N LEU A 290 4.05 -2.37 6.14
CA LEU A 290 5.38 -2.17 5.59
C LEU A 290 5.30 -1.18 4.41
N VAL A 291 6.30 -0.31 4.27
CA VAL A 291 6.36 0.71 3.21
C VAL A 291 7.75 0.76 2.58
N GLY A 292 7.82 0.69 1.27
CA GLY A 292 9.10 0.59 0.55
C GLY A 292 9.88 -0.67 0.94
N GLY A 293 11.19 -0.55 0.96
CA GLY A 293 12.11 -1.64 1.29
C GLY A 293 12.85 -2.16 0.07
N ALA A 294 13.99 -2.79 0.30
CA ALA A 294 14.82 -3.37 -0.74
C ALA A 294 15.55 -4.60 -0.20
N VAL A 295 15.66 -5.64 -1.05
CA VAL A 295 16.39 -6.87 -0.70
C VAL A 295 17.18 -7.38 -1.90
N SER A 296 18.28 -8.06 -1.62
CA SER A 296 19.09 -8.75 -2.61
C SER A 296 18.45 -10.11 -2.94
N GLY A 297 17.51 -10.13 -3.89
CA GLY A 297 16.85 -11.35 -4.33
C GLY A 297 15.30 -11.24 -4.35
N PRO A 298 14.61 -12.40 -4.39
CA PRO A 298 13.16 -12.42 -4.48
C PRO A 298 12.45 -11.86 -3.24
N TRP A 299 11.43 -11.06 -3.45
CA TRP A 299 10.58 -10.51 -2.37
C TRP A 299 9.67 -11.56 -1.71
N ARG A 300 9.58 -12.76 -2.26
CA ARG A 300 8.64 -13.81 -1.86
C ARG A 300 8.60 -14.16 -0.36
N PRO A 301 9.73 -14.23 0.40
CA PRO A 301 9.67 -14.50 1.85
C PRO A 301 8.92 -13.42 2.62
N ILE A 302 9.12 -12.13 2.24
CA ILE A 302 8.45 -10.99 2.87
C ILE A 302 6.96 -10.97 2.48
N ASP A 303 6.64 -11.23 1.22
CA ASP A 303 5.27 -11.34 0.73
C ASP A 303 4.48 -12.40 1.52
N ARG A 304 5.04 -13.60 1.70
CA ARG A 304 4.41 -14.66 2.49
C ARG A 304 4.16 -14.24 3.95
N PHE A 305 5.10 -13.50 4.54
CA PHE A 305 4.92 -12.96 5.88
C PHE A 305 3.79 -11.94 5.91
N CYS A 306 3.71 -11.03 4.93
CA CYS A 306 2.64 -10.04 4.79
C CYS A 306 1.26 -10.71 4.66
N GLU A 307 1.15 -11.74 3.80
CA GLU A 307 -0.07 -12.51 3.63
C GLU A 307 -0.49 -13.24 4.93
N ALA A 308 0.43 -13.92 5.59
CA ALA A 308 0.16 -14.66 6.84
C ALA A 308 -0.31 -13.75 7.99
N ARG A 309 0.07 -12.47 7.98
CA ARG A 309 -0.25 -11.49 9.02
C ARG A 309 -1.33 -10.48 8.62
N ALA A 310 -1.92 -10.63 7.42
CA ALA A 310 -2.81 -9.63 6.84
C ALA A 310 -2.19 -8.21 6.98
N LEU A 311 -0.91 -8.09 6.62
CA LEU A 311 -0.08 -6.89 6.77
C LEU A 311 0.13 -6.24 5.41
N PRO A 312 -0.42 -5.04 5.13
CA PRO A 312 -0.15 -4.34 3.89
C PRO A 312 1.33 -4.10 3.68
N CYS A 313 1.81 -4.38 2.48
CA CYS A 313 3.19 -4.23 2.03
C CYS A 313 3.18 -3.32 0.79
N LEU A 314 3.69 -2.09 0.93
CA LEU A 314 3.54 -1.06 -0.09
C LEU A 314 4.82 -0.84 -0.88
N PHE A 315 4.77 -1.15 -2.17
CA PHE A 315 5.72 -0.67 -3.16
C PHE A 315 7.19 -0.89 -2.80
N PRO A 316 7.61 -2.13 -2.52
CA PRO A 316 9.02 -2.44 -2.34
C PRO A 316 9.80 -2.20 -3.64
N HIS A 317 11.05 -1.78 -3.52
CA HIS A 317 12.02 -1.78 -4.60
C HIS A 317 12.46 -3.22 -4.87
N THR A 318 11.94 -3.83 -5.93
CA THR A 318 12.27 -5.21 -6.31
C THR A 318 11.99 -5.47 -7.79
N ASP A 319 12.93 -6.13 -8.45
CA ASP A 319 12.77 -6.62 -9.82
C ASP A 319 12.30 -8.09 -9.86
N MET A 320 12.21 -8.73 -8.68
CA MET A 320 11.73 -10.09 -8.49
C MET A 320 10.57 -10.14 -7.50
N PRO A 321 9.39 -9.58 -7.85
CA PRO A 321 8.20 -9.64 -7.00
C PRO A 321 7.76 -11.10 -6.80
N ALA A 322 6.94 -11.33 -5.78
CA ALA A 322 6.33 -12.65 -5.58
C ALA A 322 5.39 -12.98 -6.74
N GLN A 323 5.60 -14.16 -7.33
CA GLN A 323 4.79 -14.64 -8.46
C GLN A 323 3.46 -15.21 -7.98
N GLY A 324 2.38 -14.92 -8.73
CA GLY A 324 1.08 -15.57 -8.65
C GLY A 324 -0.05 -14.67 -8.14
N ASP A 325 -1.27 -15.01 -8.52
CA ASP A 325 -2.51 -14.25 -8.24
C ASP A 325 -2.98 -14.31 -6.77
N ARG A 326 -2.19 -14.90 -5.87
CA ARG A 326 -2.59 -15.15 -4.48
C ARG A 326 -2.15 -14.07 -3.49
N SER A 327 -1.25 -13.17 -3.87
CA SER A 327 -0.84 -12.06 -3.01
C SER A 327 -1.93 -11.00 -2.94
N HIS A 328 -2.49 -10.80 -1.75
CA HIS A 328 -3.53 -9.80 -1.52
C HIS A 328 -2.97 -8.55 -0.83
N PHE A 329 -2.02 -8.72 0.09
CA PHE A 329 -1.56 -7.64 0.95
C PHE A 329 -0.35 -6.88 0.41
N THR A 330 0.34 -7.38 -0.62
CA THR A 330 1.50 -6.68 -1.21
C THR A 330 1.14 -5.97 -2.51
N PHE A 331 1.49 -4.69 -2.62
CA PHE A 331 1.40 -3.89 -3.83
C PHE A 331 2.80 -3.65 -4.40
N TYR A 332 2.97 -3.92 -5.69
CA TYR A 332 4.22 -3.75 -6.43
C TYR A 332 4.12 -2.63 -7.45
N TYR A 333 5.23 -2.02 -7.79
CA TYR A 333 5.32 -1.08 -8.91
C TYR A 333 5.04 -1.74 -10.25
N SER A 334 5.65 -2.90 -10.46
CA SER A 334 5.49 -3.71 -11.67
C SER A 334 5.70 -5.19 -11.35
N ARG A 335 5.60 -6.04 -12.37
CA ARG A 335 6.03 -7.44 -12.28
C ARG A 335 7.55 -7.60 -12.49
N GLY A 336 8.31 -6.49 -12.45
CA GLY A 336 9.77 -6.53 -12.60
C GLY A 336 10.23 -7.21 -13.88
N LEU A 337 11.20 -8.11 -13.76
CA LEU A 337 11.77 -8.83 -14.90
C LEU A 337 10.77 -9.71 -15.66
N GLU A 338 9.71 -10.19 -15.00
CA GLU A 338 8.61 -10.89 -15.69
C GLU A 338 7.83 -9.98 -16.64
N LEU A 339 7.64 -8.70 -16.28
CA LEU A 339 6.98 -7.75 -17.17
C LEU A 339 7.80 -7.54 -18.43
N GLU A 340 9.10 -7.36 -18.29
CA GLU A 340 10.00 -7.20 -19.44
C GLU A 340 10.02 -8.44 -20.33
N ALA A 341 10.05 -9.62 -19.73
CA ALA A 341 9.95 -10.89 -20.44
C ALA A 341 8.65 -11.02 -21.26
N ASP A 342 7.51 -10.70 -20.65
CA ASP A 342 6.21 -10.75 -21.32
C ASP A 342 6.06 -9.69 -22.42
N VAL A 343 6.63 -8.51 -22.21
CA VAL A 343 6.68 -7.43 -23.20
C VAL A 343 7.48 -7.87 -24.42
N LEU A 344 8.69 -8.42 -24.21
CA LEU A 344 9.51 -8.93 -25.30
C LEU A 344 8.80 -10.06 -26.05
N ALA A 345 8.29 -11.06 -25.35
CA ALA A 345 7.58 -12.18 -25.97
C ALA A 345 6.36 -11.73 -26.79
N THR A 346 5.65 -10.69 -26.31
CA THR A 346 4.52 -10.08 -27.02
C THR A 346 4.99 -9.33 -28.26
N HIS A 347 6.09 -8.60 -28.16
CA HIS A 347 6.70 -7.88 -29.28
C HIS A 347 7.15 -8.82 -30.38
N LEU A 348 7.90 -9.85 -30.02
CA LEU A 348 8.40 -10.86 -30.98
C LEU A 348 7.27 -11.57 -31.73
N LYS A 349 6.15 -11.87 -31.05
CA LYS A 349 4.95 -12.44 -31.69
C LYS A 349 4.30 -11.50 -32.71
N ARG A 350 4.41 -10.18 -32.50
CA ARG A 350 3.80 -9.16 -33.39
C ARG A 350 4.69 -8.79 -34.58
N MET A 351 5.97 -9.14 -34.54
CA MET A 351 6.88 -8.89 -35.66
C MET A 351 6.40 -9.64 -36.92
N THR A 352 6.41 -8.95 -38.07
CA THR A 352 6.03 -9.53 -39.38
C THR A 352 7.02 -10.57 -39.88
N ALA A 353 8.30 -10.40 -39.58
CA ALA A 353 9.33 -11.39 -39.83
C ALA A 353 9.41 -12.33 -38.62
N ARG A 354 9.49 -13.65 -38.88
CA ARG A 354 9.76 -14.61 -37.79
C ARG A 354 11.06 -14.23 -37.10
N PRO A 355 11.08 -14.11 -35.77
CA PRO A 355 12.34 -13.90 -35.07
C PRO A 355 13.29 -15.03 -35.42
N GLY A 356 14.56 -14.74 -35.62
CA GLY A 356 15.61 -15.74 -35.70
C GLY A 356 15.66 -16.60 -34.44
N ARG A 357 16.63 -17.50 -34.34
CA ARG A 357 16.88 -18.26 -33.11
C ARG A 357 17.05 -17.28 -31.94
N ILE A 358 16.25 -17.43 -30.88
CA ILE A 358 16.30 -16.55 -29.71
C ILE A 358 17.35 -17.12 -28.75
N VAL A 359 18.31 -16.30 -28.35
CA VAL A 359 19.33 -16.62 -27.36
C VAL A 359 19.30 -15.62 -26.23
N GLN A 360 19.26 -16.12 -25.01
CA GLN A 360 19.37 -15.31 -23.81
C GLN A 360 20.80 -15.38 -23.28
N ILE A 361 21.36 -14.25 -22.85
CA ILE A 361 22.65 -14.14 -22.17
C ILE A 361 22.40 -13.57 -20.79
N ALA A 362 22.76 -14.32 -19.76
CA ALA A 362 22.51 -13.96 -18.36
C ALA A 362 23.68 -14.38 -17.47
N PRO A 363 23.95 -13.66 -16.35
CA PRO A 363 24.89 -14.14 -15.35
C PRO A 363 24.38 -15.43 -14.69
N ASP A 364 25.28 -16.30 -14.30
CA ASP A 364 24.94 -17.49 -13.49
C ASP A 364 24.66 -17.11 -12.04
N SER A 365 23.59 -16.37 -11.83
CA SER A 365 23.12 -15.85 -10.57
C SER A 365 21.63 -16.13 -10.36
N GLN A 366 21.12 -15.90 -9.15
CA GLN A 366 19.69 -16.03 -8.87
C GLN A 366 18.86 -15.09 -9.76
N THR A 367 19.30 -13.85 -9.96
CA THR A 367 18.64 -12.86 -10.82
C THR A 367 18.63 -13.29 -12.29
N GLY A 368 19.79 -13.73 -12.81
CA GLY A 368 19.90 -14.19 -14.20
C GLY A 368 19.02 -15.41 -14.49
N ARG A 369 18.98 -16.37 -13.57
CA ARG A 369 18.11 -17.57 -13.68
C ARG A 369 16.64 -17.20 -13.57
N TYR A 370 16.26 -16.24 -12.71
CA TYR A 370 14.88 -15.76 -12.60
C TYR A 370 14.44 -15.05 -13.89
N ALA A 371 15.26 -14.15 -14.40
CA ALA A 371 14.97 -13.37 -15.60
C ALA A 371 14.81 -14.25 -16.83
N SER A 372 15.80 -15.14 -17.07
CA SER A 372 15.77 -16.06 -18.22
C SER A 372 14.60 -17.05 -18.13
N GLY A 373 14.34 -17.62 -16.96
CA GLY A 373 13.19 -18.51 -16.75
C GLY A 373 11.85 -17.80 -16.96
N SER A 374 11.75 -16.52 -16.62
CA SER A 374 10.55 -15.71 -16.89
C SER A 374 10.30 -15.55 -18.38
N LEU A 375 11.36 -15.31 -19.18
CA LEU A 375 11.23 -15.22 -20.63
C LEU A 375 10.92 -16.58 -21.26
N ASP A 376 11.54 -17.66 -20.82
CA ASP A 376 11.21 -19.00 -21.30
C ASP A 376 9.72 -19.33 -21.11
N GLN A 377 9.17 -19.00 -19.94
CA GLN A 377 7.74 -19.17 -19.68
C GLN A 377 6.87 -18.27 -20.56
N ALA A 378 7.26 -17.01 -20.74
CA ALA A 378 6.53 -16.06 -21.58
C ALA A 378 6.51 -16.49 -23.06
N LEU A 379 7.62 -17.00 -23.57
CA LEU A 379 7.75 -17.52 -24.93
C LEU A 379 6.99 -18.85 -25.10
N ALA A 380 7.08 -19.77 -24.13
CA ALA A 380 6.39 -21.05 -24.17
C ALA A 380 4.85 -20.87 -24.29
N ARG A 381 4.26 -19.89 -23.59
CA ARG A 381 2.84 -19.54 -23.75
C ARG A 381 2.47 -19.12 -25.18
N ARG A 382 3.45 -18.79 -26.01
CA ARG A 382 3.29 -18.36 -27.41
C ARG A 382 3.85 -19.37 -28.42
N ALA A 383 4.19 -20.59 -27.95
CA ALA A 383 4.82 -21.66 -28.73
C ALA A 383 6.15 -21.20 -29.39
N ILE A 384 6.92 -20.39 -28.69
CA ILE A 384 8.27 -19.96 -29.10
C ILE A 384 9.25 -20.51 -28.06
N THR A 385 10.45 -20.88 -28.51
CA THR A 385 11.54 -21.38 -27.65
C THR A 385 12.73 -20.46 -27.69
N SER A 386 13.51 -20.43 -26.63
CA SER A 386 14.80 -19.76 -26.54
C SER A 386 15.88 -20.71 -26.02
N ASP A 387 17.11 -20.27 -26.18
CA ASP A 387 18.32 -20.95 -25.72
C ASP A 387 19.01 -20.03 -24.70
N THR A 388 19.20 -20.49 -23.47
CA THR A 388 19.80 -19.65 -22.43
C THR A 388 21.26 -20.03 -22.23
N ARG A 389 22.14 -19.03 -22.27
CA ARG A 389 23.57 -19.16 -22.01
C ARG A 389 23.92 -18.37 -20.74
N PHE A 390 24.43 -19.08 -19.76
CA PHE A 390 24.90 -18.46 -18.52
C PHE A 390 26.41 -18.22 -18.57
N PHE A 391 26.85 -17.06 -18.07
CA PHE A 391 28.27 -16.76 -17.88
C PHE A 391 28.57 -16.57 -16.39
N ASP A 392 29.80 -16.90 -16.02
CA ASP A 392 30.36 -16.83 -14.66
C ASP A 392 31.50 -15.80 -14.56
N SER A 393 31.96 -15.29 -15.69
CA SER A 393 33.08 -14.34 -15.78
C SER A 393 32.93 -13.40 -16.96
N MET A 394 33.54 -12.21 -16.87
CA MET A 394 33.57 -11.22 -17.96
C MET A 394 34.27 -11.77 -19.22
N GLU A 395 35.21 -12.69 -19.07
CA GLU A 395 35.89 -13.33 -20.20
C GLU A 395 34.94 -14.27 -20.95
N THR A 396 34.10 -15.04 -20.21
CA THR A 396 33.06 -15.87 -20.80
C THR A 396 32.02 -15.00 -21.53
N LEU A 397 31.63 -13.85 -20.94
CA LEU A 397 30.72 -12.88 -21.56
C LEU A 397 31.28 -12.31 -22.88
N LYS A 398 32.55 -11.89 -22.93
CA LYS A 398 33.22 -11.45 -24.15
C LYS A 398 33.17 -12.48 -25.26
N ARG A 399 33.54 -13.75 -24.95
CA ARG A 399 33.49 -14.84 -25.91
C ARG A 399 32.07 -15.05 -26.44
N MET A 400 31.04 -15.02 -25.57
CA MET A 400 29.65 -15.13 -26.00
C MET A 400 29.23 -13.97 -26.91
N ALA A 401 29.68 -12.74 -26.62
CA ALA A 401 29.43 -11.58 -27.48
C ALA A 401 30.08 -11.75 -28.86
N GLU A 402 31.31 -12.25 -28.94
CA GLU A 402 32.01 -12.55 -30.21
C GLU A 402 31.34 -13.62 -31.05
N GLU A 403 30.84 -14.68 -30.40
CA GLU A 403 30.07 -15.74 -31.07
C GLU A 403 28.73 -15.23 -31.61
N ALA A 404 28.07 -14.33 -30.89
CA ALA A 404 26.77 -13.78 -31.24
C ALA A 404 26.81 -12.87 -32.49
N ILE A 405 27.94 -12.21 -32.76
CA ILE A 405 28.12 -11.31 -33.91
C ILE A 405 27.93 -12.01 -35.26
N ASN A 406 28.34 -13.25 -35.33
CA ASN A 406 28.42 -14.03 -36.58
C ASN A 406 27.12 -14.77 -36.94
N SER A 407 26.00 -14.46 -36.31
CA SER A 407 24.75 -15.23 -36.45
C SER A 407 23.53 -14.32 -36.58
N HIS A 408 22.55 -14.70 -37.42
CA HIS A 408 21.22 -14.08 -37.48
C HIS A 408 20.41 -14.45 -36.22
N LEU A 409 20.68 -13.81 -35.09
CA LEU A 409 20.08 -14.13 -33.80
C LEU A 409 19.16 -13.00 -33.30
N THR A 410 18.20 -13.36 -32.50
CA THR A 410 17.54 -12.44 -31.57
C THR A 410 18.14 -12.66 -30.19
N LEU A 411 18.81 -11.65 -29.65
CA LEU A 411 19.48 -11.72 -28.35
C LEU A 411 18.65 -11.01 -27.31
N MET A 412 18.47 -11.65 -26.16
CA MET A 412 18.01 -10.98 -24.94
C MET A 412 19.11 -10.96 -23.90
N LEU A 413 19.48 -9.78 -23.47
CA LEU A 413 20.54 -9.53 -22.51
C LEU A 413 19.94 -9.22 -21.14
N TRP A 414 20.34 -9.97 -20.14
CA TRP A 414 20.02 -9.74 -18.74
C TRP A 414 21.26 -9.28 -17.98
N LEU A 415 21.81 -8.13 -18.41
CA LEU A 415 23.10 -7.62 -17.97
C LEU A 415 22.92 -6.38 -17.08
N ASP A 416 23.82 -6.23 -16.11
CA ASP A 416 24.02 -4.97 -15.39
C ASP A 416 24.86 -3.94 -16.19
N ASP A 417 25.15 -2.78 -15.60
CA ASP A 417 25.86 -1.69 -16.27
C ASP A 417 27.27 -2.09 -16.71
N ASP A 418 28.03 -2.79 -15.84
CA ASP A 418 29.41 -3.19 -16.14
C ASP A 418 29.45 -4.32 -17.18
N GLU A 419 28.56 -5.29 -17.05
CA GLU A 419 28.39 -6.40 -17.99
C GLU A 419 27.97 -5.89 -19.37
N LEU A 420 26.99 -4.97 -19.44
CA LEU A 420 26.55 -4.36 -20.68
C LEU A 420 27.68 -3.56 -21.35
N ARG A 421 28.46 -2.83 -20.57
CA ARG A 421 29.63 -2.09 -21.10
C ARG A 421 30.65 -3.02 -21.73
N VAL A 422 30.97 -4.12 -21.09
CA VAL A 422 31.89 -5.15 -21.63
C VAL A 422 31.33 -5.77 -22.91
N PHE A 423 30.04 -6.13 -22.91
CA PHE A 423 29.35 -6.69 -24.08
C PHE A 423 29.38 -5.67 -25.24
N ALA A 424 29.00 -4.41 -25.00
CA ALA A 424 28.96 -3.35 -25.99
C ALA A 424 30.34 -3.03 -26.60
N GLN A 425 31.39 -2.98 -25.77
CA GLN A 425 32.78 -2.75 -26.24
C GLN A 425 33.23 -3.86 -27.19
N THR A 426 32.80 -5.12 -26.95
CA THR A 426 33.14 -6.25 -27.83
C THR A 426 32.46 -6.13 -29.21
N LEU A 427 31.30 -5.47 -29.29
CA LEU A 427 30.58 -5.19 -30.53
C LEU A 427 31.10 -3.99 -31.30
N ASN A 428 31.82 -3.09 -30.66
CA ASN A 428 32.19 -1.80 -31.23
C ASN A 428 33.01 -1.94 -32.53
N GLY A 429 32.59 -1.21 -33.57
CA GLY A 429 33.23 -1.24 -34.88
C GLY A 429 32.98 -2.52 -35.70
N LYS A 430 32.18 -3.47 -35.22
CA LYS A 430 31.84 -4.69 -35.94
C LYS A 430 30.45 -4.56 -36.57
N HIS A 431 30.29 -5.16 -37.76
CA HIS A 431 28.95 -5.29 -38.38
C HIS A 431 28.31 -6.56 -37.92
N TYR A 432 27.05 -6.49 -37.46
CA TYR A 432 26.27 -7.64 -37.03
C TYR A 432 24.80 -7.50 -37.45
N ASP A 433 24.16 -8.63 -37.70
CA ASP A 433 22.77 -8.71 -38.15
C ASP A 433 21.91 -9.40 -37.07
N ALA A 434 22.10 -9.00 -35.84
CA ALA A 434 21.33 -9.49 -34.71
C ALA A 434 20.40 -8.39 -34.17
N SER A 435 19.17 -8.78 -33.80
CA SER A 435 18.28 -7.92 -33.02
C SER A 435 18.61 -8.10 -31.53
N ILE A 436 19.10 -7.06 -30.88
CA ILE A 436 19.57 -7.12 -29.49
C ILE A 436 18.62 -6.35 -28.58
N PHE A 437 18.14 -7.01 -27.54
CA PHE A 437 17.31 -6.44 -26.50
C PHE A 437 18.03 -6.50 -25.15
N GLN A 438 17.90 -5.46 -24.33
CA GLN A 438 18.50 -5.35 -23.00
C GLN A 438 17.41 -5.01 -21.97
N SER A 439 17.45 -5.65 -20.81
CA SER A 439 16.63 -5.30 -19.66
C SER A 439 17.05 -3.94 -19.09
N SER A 440 16.10 -3.03 -18.94
CA SER A 440 16.36 -1.74 -18.32
C SER A 440 16.26 -1.79 -16.79
N SER A 441 15.57 -2.74 -16.22
CA SER A 441 15.44 -2.89 -14.76
C SER A 441 16.76 -3.26 -14.08
N LEU A 442 17.67 -3.89 -14.81
CA LEU A 442 18.99 -4.27 -14.31
C LEU A 442 20.05 -3.16 -14.41
N LEU A 443 19.70 -2.02 -15.04
CA LEU A 443 20.59 -0.88 -15.19
C LEU A 443 20.35 0.14 -14.09
N SER A 444 21.43 0.62 -13.47
CA SER A 444 21.43 1.64 -12.40
C SER A 444 21.89 3.01 -12.88
N GLU A 445 22.72 3.07 -13.93
CA GLU A 445 23.19 4.32 -14.50
C GLU A 445 22.11 5.04 -15.32
N SER A 446 22.30 6.35 -15.53
CA SER A 446 21.38 7.11 -16.37
C SER A 446 21.42 6.63 -17.83
N LEU A 447 20.27 6.63 -18.49
CA LEU A 447 20.17 6.20 -19.90
C LEU A 447 21.09 7.03 -20.83
N ASP A 448 21.31 8.31 -20.55
CA ASP A 448 22.23 9.16 -21.31
C ASP A 448 23.66 8.63 -21.26
N HIS A 449 24.12 8.29 -20.05
CA HIS A 449 25.48 7.81 -19.85
C HIS A 449 25.71 6.43 -20.51
N ILE A 450 24.71 5.57 -20.44
CA ILE A 450 24.76 4.24 -21.08
C ILE A 450 24.70 4.39 -22.60
N ALA A 451 23.85 5.29 -23.11
CA ALA A 451 23.67 5.51 -24.54
C ALA A 451 24.95 6.00 -25.22
N ASP A 452 25.74 6.85 -24.54
CA ASP A 452 27.01 7.38 -25.06
C ASP A 452 28.09 6.28 -25.22
N GLN A 453 27.98 5.21 -24.49
CA GLN A 453 28.95 4.10 -24.44
C GLN A 453 28.52 2.84 -25.20
N THR A 454 27.30 2.83 -25.73
CA THR A 454 26.68 1.61 -26.25
C THR A 454 26.28 1.77 -27.72
N PRO A 455 26.46 0.74 -28.58
CA PRO A 455 26.02 0.78 -29.97
C PRO A 455 24.52 1.04 -30.12
N SER A 456 24.17 1.86 -31.12
CA SER A 456 22.80 2.33 -31.38
C SER A 456 21.77 1.21 -31.73
N GLN A 457 22.24 0.00 -31.94
CA GLN A 457 21.42 -1.14 -32.39
C GLN A 457 20.82 -1.94 -31.22
N ILE A 458 21.22 -1.65 -29.98
CA ILE A 458 20.62 -2.29 -28.80
C ILE A 458 19.29 -1.59 -28.46
N SER A 459 18.23 -2.38 -28.36
CA SER A 459 16.92 -1.93 -27.94
C SER A 459 16.70 -2.21 -26.46
N LEU A 460 16.20 -1.24 -25.72
CA LEU A 460 15.83 -1.41 -24.32
C LEU A 460 14.39 -1.88 -24.18
N ILE A 461 14.14 -2.75 -23.23
CA ILE A 461 12.81 -3.00 -22.67
C ILE A 461 12.74 -2.14 -21.40
N HIS A 462 12.00 -1.03 -21.47
CA HIS A 462 12.06 0.04 -20.48
C HIS A 462 10.69 0.30 -19.84
N PRO A 463 10.44 -0.19 -18.61
CA PRO A 463 9.16 -0.01 -17.94
C PRO A 463 8.99 1.38 -17.29
N PHE A 464 10.04 2.22 -17.29
CA PHE A 464 10.08 3.48 -16.56
C PHE A 464 9.67 4.68 -17.42
N THR A 465 9.47 5.81 -16.77
CA THR A 465 9.25 7.12 -17.43
C THR A 465 10.54 7.57 -18.12
N LEU A 466 10.40 7.95 -19.37
CA LEU A 466 11.55 8.47 -20.12
C LEU A 466 11.94 9.88 -19.64
N PRO A 467 13.24 10.24 -19.66
CA PRO A 467 13.69 11.57 -19.35
C PRO A 467 12.97 12.60 -20.23
N ARG A 468 12.30 13.55 -19.64
CA ARG A 468 11.72 14.70 -20.35
C ARG A 468 12.53 15.92 -20.03
N SER A 469 12.92 16.68 -21.06
CA SER A 469 13.52 17.99 -20.88
C SER A 469 12.55 18.90 -20.07
N GLY A 470 12.90 19.21 -18.82
CA GLY A 470 12.21 20.18 -17.98
C GLY A 470 11.14 19.64 -17.04
N GLY A 471 11.06 18.34 -16.77
CA GLY A 471 10.08 17.75 -15.86
C GLY A 471 10.71 17.25 -14.56
N ASP A 472 10.97 18.14 -13.61
CA ASP A 472 11.29 17.71 -12.25
C ASP A 472 10.09 17.01 -11.65
N GLY A 473 10.15 15.69 -11.49
CA GLY A 473 9.17 14.92 -10.75
C GLY A 473 9.11 15.39 -9.29
N GLN A 474 8.00 15.15 -8.61
CA GLN A 474 7.88 15.51 -7.19
C GLN A 474 8.98 14.85 -6.33
N SER A 475 9.40 13.64 -6.69
CA SER A 475 10.49 12.93 -6.02
C SER A 475 11.81 13.65 -6.20
N GLU A 476 12.18 14.03 -7.42
CA GLU A 476 13.43 14.75 -7.68
C GLU A 476 13.47 16.10 -6.97
N GLY A 477 12.36 16.86 -7.01
CA GLY A 477 12.23 18.12 -6.28
C GLY A 477 12.42 17.95 -4.77
N PHE A 478 11.87 16.88 -4.18
CA PHE A 478 12.08 16.54 -2.77
C PHE A 478 13.55 16.20 -2.50
N LEU A 479 14.14 15.29 -3.28
CA LEU A 479 15.52 14.83 -3.09
C LEU A 479 16.53 15.97 -3.20
N ARG A 480 16.35 16.89 -4.17
CA ARG A 480 17.17 18.10 -4.31
C ARG A 480 17.02 19.05 -3.13
N LYS A 481 15.79 19.28 -2.68
CA LYS A 481 15.49 20.15 -1.54
C LYS A 481 16.15 19.65 -0.26
N GLU A 482 16.08 18.35 0.00
CA GLU A 482 16.67 17.71 1.17
C GLU A 482 18.20 17.44 1.01
N GLN A 483 18.77 17.71 -0.18
CA GLN A 483 20.19 17.53 -0.50
C GLN A 483 20.67 16.06 -0.40
N ILE A 484 19.78 15.12 -0.73
CA ILE A 484 20.04 13.67 -0.68
C ILE A 484 19.95 13.01 -2.06
N LEU A 485 19.83 13.78 -3.15
CA LEU A 485 19.77 13.23 -4.50
C LEU A 485 21.07 12.52 -4.88
N ASP A 486 20.98 11.24 -5.15
CA ASP A 486 22.04 10.43 -5.75
C ASP A 486 21.55 9.87 -7.10
N GLN A 487 22.20 10.27 -8.19
CA GLN A 487 21.79 9.87 -9.55
C GLN A 487 21.90 8.36 -9.77
N ARG A 488 22.87 7.70 -9.14
CA ARG A 488 23.06 6.24 -9.22
C ARG A 488 21.91 5.47 -8.59
N TYR A 489 21.33 6.01 -7.52
CA TYR A 489 20.22 5.38 -6.78
C TYR A 489 18.90 6.12 -6.98
N PHE A 490 18.79 6.96 -8.02
CA PHE A 490 17.61 7.81 -8.25
C PHE A 490 16.31 6.99 -8.35
N ARG A 491 16.33 5.83 -9.02
CA ARG A 491 15.17 4.94 -9.12
C ARG A 491 14.73 4.48 -7.72
N LEU A 492 15.63 3.94 -6.92
CA LEU A 492 15.37 3.50 -5.55
C LEU A 492 14.85 4.63 -4.67
N GLN A 493 15.48 5.80 -4.74
CA GLN A 493 15.06 6.99 -3.98
C GLN A 493 13.68 7.47 -4.41
N SER A 494 13.39 7.53 -5.70
CA SER A 494 12.10 7.95 -6.24
C SER A 494 10.98 6.95 -5.91
N GLU A 495 11.23 5.66 -6.00
CA GLU A 495 10.30 4.61 -5.59
C GLU A 495 10.03 4.70 -4.08
N THR A 496 11.05 4.86 -3.25
CA THR A 496 10.89 5.04 -1.81
C THR A 496 10.03 6.27 -1.51
N PHE A 497 10.33 7.43 -2.09
CA PHE A 497 9.51 8.64 -1.95
C PHE A 497 8.06 8.38 -2.35
N THR A 498 7.84 7.73 -3.49
CA THR A 498 6.50 7.45 -4.03
C THR A 498 5.69 6.55 -3.09
N ALA A 499 6.32 5.54 -2.49
CA ALA A 499 5.67 4.66 -1.51
C ALA A 499 5.17 5.44 -0.28
N PHE A 500 6.00 6.31 0.28
CA PHE A 500 5.63 7.16 1.41
C PHE A 500 4.59 8.22 1.04
N ALA A 501 4.66 8.78 -0.16
CA ALA A 501 3.68 9.76 -0.64
C ALA A 501 2.30 9.12 -0.87
N ALA A 502 2.23 7.90 -1.38
CA ALA A 502 1.00 7.13 -1.48
C ALA A 502 0.42 6.84 -0.09
N LEU A 503 1.26 6.42 0.86
CA LEU A 503 0.87 6.23 2.26
C LEU A 503 0.23 7.50 2.86
N THR A 504 0.88 8.67 2.68
CA THR A 504 0.35 9.97 3.15
C THR A 504 -1.05 10.23 2.61
N GLN A 505 -1.28 10.03 1.32
CA GLN A 505 -2.57 10.32 0.68
C GLN A 505 -3.66 9.39 1.22
N VAL A 506 -3.39 8.10 1.37
CA VAL A 506 -4.35 7.15 1.91
C VAL A 506 -4.66 7.43 3.38
N LEU A 507 -3.66 7.65 4.23
CA LEU A 507 -3.88 7.95 5.65
C LEU A 507 -4.66 9.25 5.85
N ASN A 508 -4.41 10.28 5.04
CA ASN A 508 -5.20 11.51 5.06
C ASN A 508 -6.68 11.28 4.69
N ARG A 509 -6.99 10.27 3.87
CA ARG A 509 -8.36 9.93 3.46
C ARG A 509 -9.09 9.09 4.51
N ILE A 510 -8.45 8.05 5.05
CA ILE A 510 -9.09 7.11 5.99
C ILE A 510 -9.25 7.66 7.41
N LYS A 511 -8.42 8.64 7.80
CA LYS A 511 -8.48 9.39 9.08
C LYS A 511 -8.66 8.52 10.34
N HIS A 512 -9.92 8.19 10.67
CA HIS A 512 -10.27 7.45 11.89
C HIS A 512 -10.36 5.93 11.70
N ASN A 513 -10.64 5.49 10.47
CA ASN A 513 -10.88 4.10 10.14
C ASN A 513 -9.54 3.41 9.78
N LEU A 514 -8.65 3.32 10.77
CA LEU A 514 -7.32 2.75 10.60
C LEU A 514 -7.37 1.22 10.66
N VAL A 515 -8.02 0.66 9.64
CA VAL A 515 -8.15 -0.79 9.39
C VAL A 515 -7.37 -1.10 8.12
N ARG A 516 -6.56 -2.18 8.15
CA ARG A 516 -5.64 -2.53 7.05
C ARG A 516 -6.39 -2.82 5.74
N GLU A 517 -7.48 -3.57 5.79
CA GLU A 517 -8.32 -3.85 4.63
C GLU A 517 -8.87 -2.56 4.02
N TYR A 518 -9.35 -1.63 4.86
CA TYR A 518 -9.86 -0.35 4.39
C TYR A 518 -8.75 0.53 3.79
N PHE A 519 -7.56 0.47 4.37
CA PHE A 519 -6.38 1.14 3.81
C PHE A 519 -6.10 0.66 2.38
N MET A 520 -6.09 -0.65 2.15
CA MET A 520 -5.85 -1.24 0.84
C MET A 520 -6.93 -0.85 -0.18
N GLU A 521 -8.20 -0.91 0.22
CA GLU A 521 -9.34 -0.52 -0.60
C GLU A 521 -9.27 0.96 -1.01
N GLN A 522 -8.83 1.82 -0.10
CA GLN A 522 -8.64 3.23 -0.40
C GLN A 522 -7.43 3.47 -1.30
N LEU A 523 -6.37 2.68 -1.19
CA LEU A 523 -5.24 2.75 -2.10
C LEU A 523 -5.66 2.33 -3.53
N GLU A 524 -6.42 1.25 -3.69
CA GLU A 524 -6.99 0.83 -4.97
C GLU A 524 -7.85 1.94 -5.60
N SER A 525 -8.74 2.55 -4.81
CA SER A 525 -9.64 3.62 -5.26
C SER A 525 -8.92 4.93 -5.59
N LEU A 526 -7.79 5.21 -4.94
CA LEU A 526 -7.03 6.45 -5.16
C LEU A 526 -6.08 6.37 -6.35
N SER A 527 -5.72 5.17 -6.80
CA SER A 527 -4.63 4.99 -7.76
C SER A 527 -4.79 5.77 -9.07
N GLU A 528 -6.02 5.96 -9.56
CA GLU A 528 -6.30 6.79 -10.74
C GLU A 528 -6.14 8.29 -10.49
N ASN A 529 -6.19 8.72 -9.23
CA ASN A 529 -6.13 10.12 -8.79
C ASN A 529 -4.94 10.39 -7.85
N LEU A 530 -4.03 9.43 -7.72
CA LEU A 530 -2.80 9.63 -6.96
C LEU A 530 -2.01 10.78 -7.60
N ARG A 531 -1.93 11.89 -6.88
CA ARG A 531 -1.11 13.05 -7.25
C ARG A 531 0.35 12.80 -6.88
N VAL A 532 0.89 11.68 -7.35
CA VAL A 532 2.29 11.32 -7.15
C VAL A 532 2.88 11.03 -8.51
N THR A 533 3.89 11.77 -8.89
CA THR A 533 4.71 11.43 -10.05
C THR A 533 5.60 10.25 -9.65
N SER A 534 5.49 9.17 -10.39
CA SER A 534 6.27 7.95 -10.20
C SER A 534 7.28 7.83 -11.34
N VAL A 535 8.34 7.08 -11.09
CA VAL A 535 9.24 6.62 -12.18
C VAL A 535 8.54 5.74 -13.21
N TYR A 536 7.30 5.32 -12.94
CA TYR A 536 6.48 4.55 -13.89
C TYR A 536 5.47 5.45 -14.61
N PRO A 537 5.37 5.37 -15.95
CA PRO A 537 4.59 6.33 -16.76
C PRO A 537 3.08 6.19 -16.60
N ARG A 538 2.61 5.04 -16.13
CA ARG A 538 1.19 4.74 -15.96
C ARG A 538 0.98 4.04 -14.63
N PHE A 539 0.47 4.78 -13.66
CA PHE A 539 0.24 4.31 -12.31
C PHE A 539 -1.27 4.08 -12.12
N SER A 540 -1.71 2.82 -12.20
CA SER A 540 -3.14 2.49 -12.04
C SER A 540 -3.33 1.16 -11.32
N LEU A 541 -4.24 1.14 -10.36
CA LEU A 541 -4.73 -0.06 -9.68
C LEU A 541 -6.23 -0.17 -9.91
N GLY A 542 -6.73 -1.36 -10.11
CA GLY A 542 -8.14 -1.67 -10.01
C GLY A 542 -8.39 -2.58 -8.82
N PRO A 543 -9.65 -2.89 -8.52
CA PRO A 543 -9.98 -3.88 -7.51
C PRO A 543 -9.22 -5.18 -7.76
N TYR A 544 -8.57 -5.70 -6.72
CA TYR A 544 -7.76 -6.93 -6.74
C TYR A 544 -6.48 -6.88 -7.60
N GLN A 545 -6.14 -5.76 -8.21
CA GLN A 545 -4.85 -5.59 -8.89
C GLN A 545 -3.77 -5.23 -7.87
N ARG A 546 -2.58 -5.84 -8.02
CA ARG A 546 -1.46 -5.67 -7.09
C ARG A 546 -0.21 -5.05 -7.73
N THR A 547 -0.26 -4.77 -9.02
CA THR A 547 0.81 -4.09 -9.76
C THR A 547 0.27 -2.86 -10.46
N VAL A 548 0.98 -1.73 -10.36
CA VAL A 548 0.51 -0.45 -10.90
C VAL A 548 0.92 -0.22 -12.35
N SER A 549 2.12 -0.65 -12.76
CA SER A 549 2.59 -0.57 -14.15
C SER A 549 2.40 -1.91 -14.85
N LYS A 550 1.89 -1.87 -16.09
CA LYS A 550 1.44 -3.06 -16.84
C LYS A 550 2.06 -3.19 -18.22
N GLY A 551 3.02 -2.36 -18.57
CA GLY A 551 3.68 -2.36 -19.86
C GLY A 551 5.06 -1.77 -19.80
N ALA A 552 5.77 -1.83 -20.92
CA ALA A 552 7.08 -1.22 -21.08
C ALA A 552 7.24 -0.65 -22.50
N TYR A 553 8.19 0.28 -22.64
CA TYR A 553 8.65 0.73 -23.94
C TYR A 553 9.64 -0.28 -24.52
N ILE A 554 9.62 -0.43 -25.84
CA ILE A 554 10.73 -1.02 -26.61
C ILE A 554 11.26 0.08 -27.50
N LEU A 555 12.50 0.47 -27.29
CA LEU A 555 13.13 1.59 -27.97
C LEU A 555 14.63 1.39 -28.12
N PRO A 556 15.26 1.86 -29.20
CA PRO A 556 16.71 1.87 -29.32
C PRO A 556 17.33 2.66 -28.18
N LEU A 557 18.42 2.18 -27.62
CA LEU A 557 19.13 2.84 -26.53
C LEU A 557 19.54 4.27 -26.91
N SER A 558 20.07 4.47 -28.11
CA SER A 558 20.45 5.79 -28.65
C SER A 558 19.28 6.78 -28.87
N GLY A 559 18.05 6.30 -28.79
CA GLY A 559 16.85 7.15 -28.95
C GLY A 559 16.02 7.24 -27.67
N ALA A 560 16.49 6.64 -26.58
CA ALA A 560 15.78 6.65 -25.30
C ALA A 560 15.64 8.06 -24.72
N THR A 561 16.56 8.95 -25.07
CA THR A 561 16.65 10.33 -24.59
C THR A 561 16.14 11.37 -25.60
N ASP A 562 15.77 10.96 -26.83
CA ASP A 562 15.25 11.87 -27.87
C ASP A 562 13.82 12.33 -27.55
N PRO A 563 13.61 13.62 -27.19
CA PRO A 563 12.29 14.14 -26.83
C PRO A 563 11.34 14.27 -28.03
N SER A 564 11.85 14.22 -29.29
CA SER A 564 11.06 14.38 -30.51
C SER A 564 10.35 13.10 -30.96
N ARG A 565 10.70 11.97 -30.39
CA ARG A 565 10.19 10.66 -30.81
C ARG A 565 8.75 10.42 -30.35
N ASP A 566 7.90 9.94 -31.24
CA ASP A 566 6.54 9.50 -30.86
C ASP A 566 6.58 8.19 -30.07
N LEU A 567 6.60 8.33 -28.74
CA LEU A 567 6.70 7.21 -27.80
C LEU A 567 5.42 6.38 -27.70
N LYS A 568 4.29 6.85 -28.24
CA LYS A 568 3.01 6.11 -28.19
C LYS A 568 3.10 4.80 -28.97
N GLN A 569 3.88 4.75 -30.02
CA GLN A 569 4.04 3.57 -30.86
C GLN A 569 4.97 2.50 -30.25
N THR A 570 5.77 2.86 -29.25
CA THR A 570 6.75 1.97 -28.62
C THR A 570 6.25 1.31 -27.33
N TRP A 571 5.12 1.76 -26.78
CA TRP A 571 4.56 1.18 -25.55
C TRP A 571 3.84 -0.13 -25.81
N VAL A 572 4.30 -1.21 -25.18
CA VAL A 572 3.75 -2.55 -25.28
C VAL A 572 3.11 -2.96 -23.96
N ILE A 573 1.83 -3.33 -24.01
CA ILE A 573 1.14 -4.00 -22.91
C ILE A 573 1.05 -5.48 -23.30
N PRO A 574 1.61 -6.40 -22.49
CA PRO A 574 1.52 -7.80 -22.77
C PRO A 574 0.06 -8.27 -22.73
N SER A 575 -0.34 -9.07 -23.71
CA SER A 575 -1.59 -9.83 -23.64
C SER A 575 -1.38 -11.01 -22.69
N LEU A 576 -2.22 -11.12 -21.69
CA LEU A 576 -2.27 -12.27 -20.77
C LEU A 576 -2.61 -13.56 -21.53
#